data_568634b8ea6e60f981d9c07f4f9eab9e
#
_entry.id   568634b8ea6e60f981d9c07f4f9eab9e
#
_cell.length_a   1.000
_cell.length_b   1.000
_cell.length_c   1.000
_cell.angle_alpha   90.00
_cell.angle_beta   90.00
_cell.angle_gamma   90.00
#
_symmetry.space_group_name_H-M   'P 1'
#
loop_
_entity.id
_entity.type
_entity.pdbx_description
1 polymer ?
#
loop_
_entity_poly.entity_id
_entity_poly.type
_entity_poly.pdbx_seq_one_letter_code
_entity_poly.pdbx_strand_id
1 'polypeptide(L)'
;MKLILPCIDDIELIAQSTLDQLQTMVGFSSDKLEQSKILINEAVINAVEHSLTEMNQIFIDFEVRYDELFMTIRDTGKGFEVSEITVPNLTSKIEQKEFRGWGLSIMKNLSDDFSIHSDENGTQVRINVHLID
;
A
#
# COMPACT_ATOMS: atom_id res chain seq x y z
N MET A 1 6.99 8.54 10.58
CA MET A 1 6.07 9.63 10.15
C MET A 1 4.69 9.05 9.90
N LYS A 2 3.68 9.60 10.54
CA LYS A 2 2.32 9.06 10.47
C LYS A 2 1.38 10.03 9.78
N LEU A 3 0.58 9.51 8.86
CA LEU A 3 -0.46 10.25 8.18
C LEU A 3 -1.81 9.65 8.51
N ILE A 4 -2.81 10.50 8.70
CA ILE A 4 -4.21 10.08 8.82
C ILE A 4 -4.96 10.80 7.70
N LEU A 5 -5.48 10.04 6.76
CA LEU A 5 -6.05 10.59 5.54
C LEU A 5 -7.50 10.13 5.34
N PRO A 6 -8.33 10.96 4.70
CA PRO A 6 -9.68 10.53 4.34
C PRO A 6 -9.65 9.55 3.16
N CYS A 7 -10.69 8.73 3.06
CA CYS A 7 -10.84 7.78 1.96
C CYS A 7 -11.52 8.47 0.78
N ILE A 8 -10.78 9.30 0.07
CA ILE A 8 -11.28 10.03 -1.10
C ILE A 8 -10.38 9.76 -2.30
N ASP A 9 -10.90 10.03 -3.48
CA ASP A 9 -10.14 9.83 -4.72
C ASP A 9 -8.87 10.67 -4.72
N ASP A 10 -7.82 10.12 -5.31
CA ASP A 10 -6.51 10.76 -5.48
C ASP A 10 -5.74 11.00 -4.19
N ILE A 11 -6.20 10.44 -3.07
CA ILE A 11 -5.51 10.64 -1.78
C ILE A 11 -4.10 10.01 -1.80
N GLU A 12 -3.85 9.04 -2.68
CA GLU A 12 -2.54 8.42 -2.84
C GLU A 12 -1.47 9.43 -3.26
N LEU A 13 -1.87 10.56 -3.83
CA LEU A 13 -0.92 11.60 -4.22
C LEU A 13 -0.23 12.22 -3.00
N ILE A 14 -0.91 12.31 -1.87
CA ILE A 14 -0.32 12.79 -0.63
C ILE A 14 0.76 11.83 -0.15
N ALA A 15 0.48 10.54 -0.21
CA ALA A 15 1.45 9.52 0.19
C ALA A 15 2.68 9.53 -0.71
N GLN A 16 2.48 9.69 -2.02
CA GLN A 16 3.57 9.77 -2.98
C GLN A 16 4.45 11.00 -2.73
N SER A 17 3.83 12.15 -2.46
CA SER A 17 4.56 13.38 -2.14
C SER A 17 5.39 13.24 -0.86
N THR A 18 4.89 12.50 0.10
CA THR A 18 5.62 12.23 1.34
C THR A 18 6.89 11.43 1.04
N LEU A 19 6.80 10.45 0.14
CA LEU A 19 7.98 9.68 -0.27
C LEU A 19 9.00 10.55 -1.00
N ASP A 20 8.55 11.49 -1.82
CA ASP A 20 9.44 12.45 -2.48
C ASP A 20 10.25 13.22 -1.45
N GLN A 21 9.60 13.68 -0.39
CA GLN A 21 10.27 14.41 0.68
C GLN A 21 11.24 13.52 1.46
N LEU A 22 10.85 12.31 1.76
CA LEU A 22 11.72 11.35 2.44
C LEU A 22 12.97 11.08 1.61
N GLN A 23 12.82 10.89 0.31
CA GLN A 23 13.93 10.64 -0.59
C GLN A 23 14.91 11.83 -0.56
N THR A 24 14.40 13.04 -0.58
CA THR A 24 15.22 14.25 -0.53
C THR A 24 16.02 14.31 0.77
N MET A 25 15.42 13.94 1.87
CA MET A 25 16.04 14.04 3.20
C MET A 25 16.97 12.88 3.51
N VAL A 26 16.62 11.68 3.06
CA VAL A 26 17.38 10.46 3.37
C VAL A 26 18.41 10.15 2.29
N GLY A 27 18.09 10.44 1.03
CA GLY A 27 19.04 10.33 -0.06
C GLY A 27 19.09 8.99 -0.78
N PHE A 28 18.05 8.19 -0.70
CA PHE A 28 18.04 6.93 -1.45
C PHE A 28 17.80 7.17 -2.95
N SER A 29 18.05 6.16 -3.75
CA SER A 29 18.10 6.29 -5.21
C SER A 29 16.72 6.58 -5.81
N SER A 30 16.72 7.12 -7.04
CA SER A 30 15.49 7.34 -7.80
C SER A 30 14.76 6.04 -8.09
N ASP A 31 15.49 4.95 -8.32
CA ASP A 31 14.89 3.65 -8.57
C ASP A 31 14.13 3.15 -7.33
N LYS A 32 14.71 3.32 -6.15
CA LYS A 32 14.04 2.94 -4.91
C LYS A 32 12.85 3.84 -4.61
N LEU A 33 12.93 5.12 -4.98
CA LEU A 33 11.81 6.03 -4.85
C LEU A 33 10.64 5.56 -5.73
N GLU A 34 10.90 5.26 -7.00
CA GLU A 34 9.86 4.80 -7.92
C GLU A 34 9.23 3.48 -7.44
N GLN A 35 10.05 2.55 -7.01
CA GLN A 35 9.58 1.29 -6.45
C GLN A 35 8.65 1.54 -5.26
N SER A 36 9.07 2.40 -4.35
CA SER A 36 8.28 2.72 -3.16
C SER A 36 6.97 3.42 -3.50
N LYS A 37 7.00 4.31 -4.49
CA LYS A 37 5.80 5.03 -4.93
C LYS A 37 4.77 4.09 -5.56
N ILE A 38 5.20 3.12 -6.35
CA ILE A 38 4.30 2.11 -6.91
C ILE A 38 3.66 1.31 -5.78
N LEU A 39 4.46 0.89 -4.81
CA LEU A 39 3.98 0.10 -3.69
C LEU A 39 2.96 0.86 -2.85
N ILE A 40 3.26 2.09 -2.47
CA ILE A 40 2.34 2.87 -1.64
C ILE A 40 1.06 3.21 -2.41
N ASN A 41 1.20 3.48 -3.70
CA ASN A 41 0.07 3.80 -4.55
C ASN A 41 -0.95 2.64 -4.56
N GLU A 42 -0.47 1.42 -4.80
CA GLU A 42 -1.34 0.25 -4.83
C GLU A 42 -1.98 -0.01 -3.46
N ALA A 43 -1.22 0.15 -2.40
CA ALA A 43 -1.73 -0.08 -1.05
C ALA A 43 -2.82 0.92 -0.67
N VAL A 44 -2.63 2.20 -1.02
CA VAL A 44 -3.60 3.25 -0.71
C VAL A 44 -4.86 3.09 -1.55
N ILE A 45 -4.71 2.80 -2.85
CA ILE A 45 -5.86 2.56 -3.72
C ILE A 45 -6.69 1.38 -3.21
N ASN A 46 -6.02 0.29 -2.79
CA ASN A 46 -6.69 -0.84 -2.17
C ASN A 46 -7.49 -0.41 -0.94
N ALA A 47 -6.89 0.39 -0.08
CA ALA A 47 -7.56 0.84 1.14
C ALA A 47 -8.79 1.69 0.82
N VAL A 48 -8.69 2.58 -0.16
CA VAL A 48 -9.82 3.41 -0.57
C VAL A 48 -10.96 2.56 -1.12
N GLU A 49 -10.63 1.58 -1.94
CA GLU A 49 -11.65 0.74 -2.57
C GLU A 49 -12.32 -0.23 -1.59
N HIS A 50 -11.65 -0.63 -0.53
CA HIS A 50 -12.24 -1.47 0.50
C HIS A 50 -12.96 -0.65 1.57
N SER A 51 -12.92 0.66 1.48
CA SER A 51 -13.65 1.54 2.37
C SER A 51 -15.14 1.48 2.09
N LEU A 52 -15.95 1.44 3.14
CA LEU A 52 -17.40 1.43 3.00
C LEU A 52 -17.98 2.84 2.85
N THR A 53 -17.26 3.82 3.31
CA THR A 53 -17.74 5.21 3.31
C THR A 53 -16.54 6.16 3.31
N GLU A 54 -16.76 7.39 2.84
CA GLU A 54 -15.75 8.44 2.89
C GLU A 54 -15.39 8.86 4.32
N MET A 55 -16.19 8.44 5.29
CA MET A 55 -15.92 8.72 6.70
C MET A 55 -14.82 7.82 7.27
N ASN A 56 -14.51 6.73 6.58
CA ASN A 56 -13.38 5.89 6.97
C ASN A 56 -12.09 6.62 6.74
N GLN A 57 -11.06 6.23 7.48
CA GLN A 57 -9.76 6.86 7.40
C GLN A 57 -8.70 5.85 7.02
N ILE A 58 -7.64 6.34 6.40
CA ILE A 58 -6.47 5.56 6.07
C ILE A 58 -5.33 6.06 6.96
N PHE A 59 -4.68 5.12 7.62
CA PHE A 59 -3.53 5.40 8.49
C PHE A 59 -2.28 4.88 7.80
N ILE A 60 -1.33 5.76 7.55
CA ILE A 60 -0.08 5.41 6.88
C ILE A 60 1.07 5.77 7.80
N ASP A 61 1.98 4.81 8.01
CA ASP A 61 3.18 5.03 8.77
C ASP A 61 4.39 4.75 7.87
N PHE A 62 5.28 5.74 7.77
CA PHE A 62 6.56 5.59 7.10
C PHE A 62 7.66 5.60 8.15
N GLU A 63 8.51 4.59 8.10
CA GLU A 63 9.63 4.51 9.02
C GLU A 63 10.88 4.12 8.24
N VAL A 64 11.94 4.90 8.41
CA VAL A 64 13.24 4.58 7.83
C VAL A 64 14.15 4.19 8.98
N ARG A 65 14.67 2.97 8.93
CA ARG A 65 15.63 2.47 9.89
C ARG A 65 16.83 1.91 9.13
N TYR A 66 17.99 2.51 9.37
CA TYR A 66 19.21 2.15 8.63
C TYR A 66 18.96 2.34 7.13
N ASP A 67 19.05 1.28 6.36
CA ASP A 67 18.88 1.29 4.92
C ASP A 67 17.57 0.63 4.48
N GLU A 68 16.56 0.63 5.36
CA GLU A 68 15.28 0.01 5.06
C GLU A 68 14.14 1.00 5.27
N LEU A 69 13.18 0.96 4.35
CA LEU A 69 11.93 1.71 4.47
C LEU A 69 10.81 0.74 4.81
N PHE A 70 10.08 1.06 5.87
CA PHE A 70 8.90 0.30 6.28
C PHE A 70 7.68 1.18 6.06
N MET A 71 6.69 0.64 5.36
CA MET A 71 5.42 1.32 5.13
C MET A 71 4.31 0.46 5.66
N THR A 72 3.48 1.03 6.51
CA THR A 72 2.32 0.35 7.06
C THR A 72 1.08 1.14 6.69
N ILE A 73 0.13 0.48 6.02
CA ILE A 73 -1.11 1.11 5.58
C ILE A 73 -2.26 0.35 6.23
N ARG A 74 -3.09 1.07 6.98
CA ARG A 74 -4.22 0.46 7.68
C ARG A 74 -5.49 1.24 7.36
N ASP A 75 -6.54 0.52 7.03
CA ASP A 75 -7.86 1.11 6.87
C ASP A 75 -8.80 0.53 7.92
N THR A 76 -9.94 1.20 8.11
CA THR A 76 -10.97 0.78 9.07
C THR A 76 -12.22 0.28 8.34
N GLY A 77 -12.09 0.01 7.06
CA GLY A 77 -13.21 -0.49 6.27
C GLY A 77 -13.52 -1.95 6.58
N LYS A 78 -14.44 -2.50 5.80
CA LYS A 78 -14.75 -3.91 5.90
C LYS A 78 -13.60 -4.73 5.35
N GLY A 79 -13.10 -5.66 6.14
CA GLY A 79 -12.03 -6.55 5.69
C GLY A 79 -12.47 -7.51 4.59
N PHE A 80 -11.53 -8.29 4.12
CA PHE A 80 -11.78 -9.34 3.13
C PHE A 80 -10.99 -10.58 3.51
N GLU A 81 -11.35 -11.70 2.88
CA GLU A 81 -10.63 -12.95 3.10
C GLU A 81 -9.28 -12.90 2.37
N VAL A 82 -8.19 -12.90 3.12
CA VAL A 82 -6.85 -12.85 2.54
C VAL A 82 -6.59 -14.03 1.62
N SER A 83 -7.15 -15.19 1.93
CA SER A 83 -6.99 -16.39 1.10
C SER A 83 -7.59 -16.22 -0.29
N GLU A 84 -8.51 -15.28 -0.49
CA GLU A 84 -9.10 -15.00 -1.78
C GLU A 84 -8.22 -14.09 -2.65
N ILE A 85 -7.18 -13.54 -2.06
CA ILE A 85 -6.33 -12.55 -2.73
C ILE A 85 -4.97 -13.17 -3.02
N THR A 86 -4.99 -14.20 -3.82
CA THR A 86 -3.76 -14.84 -4.30
C THR A 86 -3.43 -14.27 -5.68
N VAL A 87 -2.45 -14.86 -6.32
CA VAL A 87 -2.11 -14.46 -7.70
C VAL A 87 -3.37 -14.50 -8.55
N PRO A 88 -3.67 -13.43 -9.31
CA PRO A 88 -4.92 -13.37 -10.06
C PRO A 88 -5.09 -14.51 -11.03
N ASN A 89 -6.30 -15.02 -11.08
CA ASN A 89 -6.74 -15.94 -12.11
C ASN A 89 -7.34 -15.10 -13.22
N LEU A 90 -6.73 -15.11 -14.39
CA LEU A 90 -7.11 -14.23 -15.49
C LEU A 90 -8.57 -14.34 -15.88
N THR A 91 -9.11 -15.56 -15.86
CA THR A 91 -10.46 -15.78 -16.34
C THR A 91 -11.54 -15.21 -15.43
N SER A 92 -11.43 -15.46 -14.15
CA SER A 92 -12.49 -15.06 -13.23
C SER A 92 -12.30 -13.66 -12.71
N LYS A 93 -11.06 -13.21 -12.57
CA LYS A 93 -10.79 -11.94 -11.90
C LYS A 93 -10.97 -10.74 -12.80
N ILE A 94 -10.74 -10.89 -14.08
CA ILE A 94 -10.96 -9.81 -15.02
C ILE A 94 -12.42 -9.36 -15.04
N GLU A 95 -13.34 -10.26 -14.77
CA GLU A 95 -14.75 -9.97 -14.80
C GLU A 95 -15.27 -9.37 -13.49
N GLN A 96 -14.49 -9.40 -12.42
CA GLN A 96 -14.98 -9.00 -11.11
C GLN A 96 -14.34 -7.73 -10.59
N LYS A 97 -13.25 -7.76 -9.98
CA LYS A 97 -12.55 -6.62 -9.42
C LYS A 97 -11.08 -6.95 -9.34
N GLU A 98 -10.66 -7.61 -10.33
CA GLU A 98 -9.34 -8.21 -10.43
C GLU A 98 -8.22 -7.23 -10.31
N PHE A 99 -8.48 -5.95 -10.56
CA PHE A 99 -7.46 -4.95 -10.31
C PHE A 99 -6.91 -5.04 -8.89
N ARG A 100 -7.78 -5.41 -7.93
CA ARG A 100 -7.33 -5.60 -6.55
C ARG A 100 -6.33 -6.73 -6.44
N GLY A 101 -6.62 -7.83 -7.11
CA GLY A 101 -5.71 -8.96 -7.15
C GLY A 101 -4.38 -8.60 -7.82
N TRP A 102 -4.42 -7.84 -8.91
CA TRP A 102 -3.22 -7.41 -9.60
C TRP A 102 -2.38 -6.47 -8.73
N GLY A 103 -3.02 -5.52 -8.02
CA GLY A 103 -2.32 -4.63 -7.12
C GLY A 103 -1.59 -5.37 -6.02
N LEU A 104 -2.21 -6.38 -5.43
CA LEU A 104 -1.57 -7.18 -4.39
C LEU A 104 -0.42 -8.01 -4.95
N SER A 105 -0.56 -8.52 -6.16
CA SER A 105 0.51 -9.25 -6.83
C SER A 105 1.71 -8.32 -7.08
N ILE A 106 1.47 -7.10 -7.52
CA ILE A 106 2.51 -6.11 -7.73
C ILE A 106 3.23 -5.82 -6.41
N MET A 107 2.48 -5.59 -5.33
CA MET A 107 3.08 -5.31 -4.03
C MET A 107 3.96 -6.46 -3.55
N LYS A 108 3.47 -7.69 -3.71
CA LYS A 108 4.24 -8.86 -3.31
C LYS A 108 5.52 -9.02 -4.10
N ASN A 109 5.48 -8.73 -5.39
CA ASN A 109 6.64 -8.92 -6.26
C ASN A 109 7.65 -7.79 -6.17
N LEU A 110 7.22 -6.56 -5.92
CA LEU A 110 8.10 -5.40 -5.88
C LEU A 110 8.68 -5.10 -4.50
N SER A 111 8.08 -5.61 -3.45
CA SER A 111 8.59 -5.38 -2.09
C SER A 111 9.67 -6.39 -1.74
N ASP A 112 10.53 -6.04 -0.81
CA ASP A 112 11.50 -6.97 -0.25
C ASP A 112 10.85 -7.86 0.80
N ASP A 113 9.83 -7.34 1.47
CA ASP A 113 8.98 -8.12 2.35
C ASP A 113 7.59 -7.51 2.34
N PHE A 114 6.58 -8.35 2.46
CA PHE A 114 5.19 -7.93 2.35
C PHE A 114 4.31 -8.83 3.21
N SER A 115 3.41 -8.20 3.98
CA SER A 115 2.41 -8.94 4.71
C SER A 115 1.09 -8.18 4.70
N ILE A 116 0.00 -8.92 4.78
CA ILE A 116 -1.33 -8.37 4.82
C ILE A 116 -2.16 -9.11 5.87
N HIS A 117 -2.88 -8.35 6.67
CA HIS A 117 -3.80 -8.89 7.65
C HIS A 117 -5.14 -8.19 7.48
N SER A 118 -6.21 -8.96 7.37
CA SER A 118 -7.55 -8.42 7.18
C SER A 118 -8.55 -9.16 8.06
N ASP A 119 -9.43 -8.40 8.70
CA ASP A 119 -10.51 -8.94 9.51
C ASP A 119 -11.71 -7.99 9.42
N GLU A 120 -12.70 -8.21 10.27
CA GLU A 120 -13.91 -7.40 10.27
C GLU A 120 -13.68 -5.94 10.68
N ASN A 121 -12.55 -5.64 11.30
CA ASN A 121 -12.20 -4.30 11.76
C ASN A 121 -11.37 -3.52 10.76
N GLY A 122 -10.97 -4.14 9.66
CA GLY A 122 -10.21 -3.46 8.62
C GLY A 122 -9.04 -4.29 8.11
N THR A 123 -8.19 -3.65 7.35
CA THR A 123 -7.05 -4.29 6.71
C THR A 123 -5.78 -3.53 7.02
N GLN A 124 -4.71 -4.26 7.27
CA GLN A 124 -3.37 -3.70 7.45
C GLN A 124 -2.41 -4.35 6.47
N VAL A 125 -1.70 -3.52 5.73
CA VAL A 125 -0.67 -3.94 4.78
C VAL A 125 0.66 -3.41 5.30
N ARG A 126 1.68 -4.27 5.34
CA ARG A 126 3.03 -3.89 5.74
C ARG A 126 3.98 -4.22 4.61
N ILE A 127 4.77 -3.22 4.22
CA ILE A 127 5.68 -3.31 3.08
C ILE A 127 7.07 -2.89 3.53
N ASN A 128 8.07 -3.66 3.12
CA ASN A 128 9.47 -3.32 3.36
C ASN A 128 10.19 -3.17 2.03
N VAL A 129 10.99 -2.12 1.93
CA VAL A 129 11.86 -1.87 0.78
C VAL A 129 13.28 -1.63 1.28
N HIS A 130 14.22 -2.39 0.75
CA HIS A 130 15.64 -2.15 1.02
C HIS A 130 16.10 -0.97 0.17
N LEU A 131 16.67 0.05 0.80
CA LEU A 131 17.02 1.30 0.14
C LEU A 131 18.40 1.30 -0.50
N ILE A 132 19.21 0.30 -0.20
CA ILE A 132 20.55 0.12 -0.75
C ILE A 132 20.59 -1.20 -1.52
N ASP A 133 21.15 -1.14 -2.70
CA ASP A 133 21.28 -2.32 -3.56
C ASP A 133 22.42 -3.22 -3.09
#